data_22f3fa76f7e60bad0cf2c1b2bd9d4741
#
_entry.id   22f3fa76f7e60bad0cf2c1b2bd9d4741
#
_cell.length_a   1.000
_cell.length_b   1.000
_cell.length_c   1.000
_cell.angle_alpha   90.00
_cell.angle_beta   90.00
_cell.angle_gamma   90.00
#
_symmetry.space_group_name_H-M   'P 1'
#
loop_
_entity.id
_entity.type
_entity.pdbx_description
1 polymer ?
#
loop_
_entity_poly.entity_id
_entity_poly.type
_entity_poly.pdbx_seq_one_letter_code
_entity_poly.pdbx_strand_id
1 'polypeptide(L)'
;CYADHLRKQPKAWRMAYETIIVTVEDHVALIKLNRPDALNALNDQLMQELAEALGEAQSSDKVRCIILTGSEKAFAAGADIKMMSQKSFVDVFTEDLFASEAHKITATRKPIIAAVSGYALGGGCELAMMCDFIICSDTAKFGQPEINLGVSPGIGGTQRMTRSIGKSKAMDMCLTGRFMEAEEAERCGLVSRVVPVKKLLSEAMVAAAKIAEKSQITTVAVKEMINRSYETTLNEGLLFERRVFHALFATEDQKEGMAAFLEKREPQFRDK
;
A
#
# COMPACT_ATOMS: atom_id res chain seq x y z
N CYS A 1 22.00 -15.23 4.50
CA CYS A 1 20.96 -15.22 5.54
C CYS A 1 20.41 -13.82 5.69
N TYR A 2 19.09 -13.65 5.51
CA TYR A 2 18.40 -12.36 5.49
C TYR A 2 18.42 -11.63 6.85
N ALA A 3 18.61 -12.36 7.94
CA ALA A 3 18.70 -11.80 9.31
C ALA A 3 19.97 -10.98 9.58
N ASP A 4 21.03 -11.17 8.81
CA ASP A 4 22.28 -10.43 8.99
C ASP A 4 22.31 -9.09 8.23
N HIS A 5 21.41 -8.88 7.24
CA HIS A 5 21.31 -7.62 6.50
C HIS A 5 20.64 -6.50 7.32
N LEU A 6 19.79 -6.86 8.27
CA LEU A 6 19.13 -5.88 9.17
C LEU A 6 20.08 -5.21 10.18
N ARG A 7 21.36 -5.62 10.26
CA ARG A 7 22.36 -5.05 11.19
C ARG A 7 23.17 -3.89 10.65
N LYS A 8 23.05 -3.55 9.35
CA LYS A 8 23.68 -2.35 8.79
C LYS A 8 22.62 -1.31 8.50
N GLN A 9 22.21 -0.54 9.52
CA GLN A 9 21.39 0.65 9.26
C GLN A 9 22.21 1.64 8.44
N PRO A 10 21.78 1.99 7.21
CA PRO A 10 22.32 3.15 6.53
C PRO A 10 21.84 4.42 7.25
N LYS A 11 22.71 5.41 7.35
CA LYS A 11 22.47 6.67 8.05
C LYS A 11 21.18 7.36 7.61
N ALA A 12 20.32 7.59 8.60
CA ALA A 12 19.37 8.67 8.74
C ALA A 12 18.08 8.65 7.90
N TRP A 13 17.05 7.91 8.36
CA TRP A 13 15.76 8.56 8.50
C TRP A 13 15.85 9.59 9.63
N ARG A 14 15.19 10.73 9.48
CA ARG A 14 15.34 11.85 10.43
C ARG A 14 14.68 11.60 11.78
N MET A 15 13.79 10.59 11.88
CA MET A 15 13.05 10.29 13.10
C MET A 15 13.17 8.82 13.52
N ALA A 16 13.24 8.58 14.82
CA ALA A 16 13.07 7.26 15.41
C ALA A 16 11.58 7.05 15.66
N TYR A 17 10.97 6.09 14.96
CA TYR A 17 9.59 5.67 15.14
C TYR A 17 9.51 4.57 16.22
N GLU A 18 8.40 4.50 16.92
CA GLU A 18 8.16 3.49 17.97
C GLU A 18 7.32 2.33 17.43
N THR A 19 6.34 2.63 16.56
CA THR A 19 5.34 1.66 16.08
C THR A 19 5.59 1.16 14.67
N ILE A 20 6.60 1.70 14.00
CA ILE A 20 7.06 1.24 12.67
C ILE A 20 8.59 1.17 12.62
N ILE A 21 9.10 0.37 11.70
CA ILE A 21 10.53 0.31 11.37
C ILE A 21 10.68 0.66 9.90
N VAL A 22 11.56 1.64 9.60
CA VAL A 22 11.81 2.09 8.23
C VAL A 22 13.26 1.82 7.85
N THR A 23 13.46 1.19 6.70
CA THR A 23 14.78 1.00 6.07
C THR A 23 14.71 1.40 4.62
N VAL A 24 15.82 1.90 4.05
CA VAL A 24 15.93 2.22 2.63
C VAL A 24 17.13 1.51 2.05
N GLU A 25 16.90 0.76 0.99
CA GLU A 25 17.91 0.05 0.23
C GLU A 25 17.53 0.09 -1.26
N ASP A 26 18.51 0.34 -2.13
CA ASP A 26 18.34 0.33 -3.59
C ASP A 26 17.09 1.10 -4.09
N HIS A 27 16.90 2.30 -3.59
CA HIS A 27 15.75 3.18 -3.89
C HIS A 27 14.38 2.64 -3.45
N VAL A 28 14.34 1.61 -2.62
CA VAL A 28 13.11 1.08 -2.03
C VAL A 28 13.07 1.41 -0.55
N ALA A 29 12.00 2.06 -0.10
CA ALA A 29 11.70 2.20 1.32
C ALA A 29 10.88 1.00 1.80
N LEU A 30 11.37 0.25 2.77
CA LEU A 30 10.64 -0.79 3.45
C LEU A 30 10.13 -0.24 4.79
N ILE A 31 8.81 -0.11 4.92
CA ILE A 31 8.11 0.29 6.13
C ILE A 31 7.47 -0.95 6.74
N LYS A 32 7.91 -1.34 7.92
CA LYS A 32 7.37 -2.49 8.65
C LYS A 32 6.59 -2.01 9.86
N LEU A 33 5.32 -2.41 9.96
CA LEU A 33 4.50 -2.22 11.16
C LEU A 33 5.11 -3.00 12.32
N ASN A 34 5.22 -2.39 13.49
CA ASN A 34 5.97 -2.92 14.62
C ASN A 34 5.24 -2.74 15.96
N ARG A 35 4.01 -3.25 16.02
CA ARG A 35 3.24 -3.43 17.27
C ARG A 35 2.94 -4.93 17.46
N PRO A 36 3.97 -5.79 17.69
CA PRO A 36 3.80 -7.24 17.68
C PRO A 36 2.84 -7.76 18.74
N ASP A 37 2.81 -7.14 19.91
CA ASP A 37 1.93 -7.53 21.04
C ASP A 37 0.45 -7.24 20.76
N ALA A 38 0.16 -6.36 19.81
CA ALA A 38 -1.18 -6.01 19.37
C ALA A 38 -1.49 -6.51 17.94
N LEU A 39 -0.71 -7.45 17.38
CA LEU A 39 -0.83 -7.92 16.00
C LEU A 39 -0.90 -6.76 14.99
N ASN A 40 -0.13 -5.71 15.23
CA ASN A 40 -0.09 -4.48 14.43
C ASN A 40 -1.45 -3.74 14.33
N ALA A 41 -2.32 -3.86 15.33
CA ALA A 41 -3.58 -3.12 15.36
C ALA A 41 -3.33 -1.61 15.23
N LEU A 42 -4.14 -0.94 14.41
CA LEU A 42 -3.99 0.47 14.08
C LEU A 42 -4.47 1.34 15.23
N ASN A 43 -3.60 2.19 15.73
CA ASN A 43 -3.91 3.26 16.67
C ASN A 43 -3.41 4.61 16.13
N ASP A 44 -3.74 5.70 16.82
CA ASP A 44 -3.39 7.05 16.38
C ASP A 44 -1.88 7.21 16.12
N GLN A 45 -1.04 6.71 17.04
CA GLN A 45 0.41 6.80 16.92
C GLN A 45 0.94 6.06 15.67
N LEU A 46 0.49 4.82 15.44
CA LEU A 46 0.93 4.05 14.27
C LEU A 46 0.51 4.73 12.97
N MET A 47 -0.74 5.21 12.89
CA MET A 47 -1.25 5.88 11.70
C MET A 47 -0.52 7.20 11.45
N GLN A 48 -0.23 7.97 12.49
CA GLN A 48 0.56 9.19 12.40
C GLN A 48 1.98 8.91 11.93
N GLU A 49 2.70 7.99 12.59
CA GLU A 49 4.07 7.63 12.22
C GLU A 49 4.16 7.10 10.78
N LEU A 50 3.17 6.30 10.35
CA LEU A 50 3.09 5.80 8.98
C LEU A 50 2.90 6.95 7.98
N ALA A 51 1.99 7.89 8.26
CA ALA A 51 1.75 9.04 7.40
C ALA A 51 2.98 9.94 7.30
N GLU A 52 3.71 10.14 8.40
CA GLU A 52 4.96 10.90 8.43
C GLU A 52 6.06 10.19 7.61
N ALA A 53 6.25 8.88 7.81
CA ALA A 53 7.23 8.10 7.07
C ALA A 53 6.96 8.09 5.55
N LEU A 54 5.69 8.02 5.15
CA LEU A 54 5.30 8.13 3.74
C LEU A 54 5.57 9.53 3.18
N GLY A 55 5.34 10.59 3.97
CA GLY A 55 5.67 11.96 3.60
C GLY A 55 7.18 12.16 3.40
N GLU A 56 8.02 11.59 4.29
CA GLU A 56 9.47 11.59 4.14
C GLU A 56 9.92 10.79 2.90
N ALA A 57 9.36 9.60 2.70
CA ALA A 57 9.62 8.78 1.52
C ALA A 57 9.24 9.51 0.22
N GLN A 58 8.09 10.19 0.20
CA GLN A 58 7.63 11.01 -0.92
C GLN A 58 8.62 12.13 -1.26
N SER A 59 9.18 12.77 -0.26
CA SER A 59 10.09 13.93 -0.42
C SER A 59 11.55 13.54 -0.68
N SER A 60 11.91 12.28 -0.51
CA SER A 60 13.29 11.81 -0.62
C SER A 60 13.64 11.37 -2.03
N ASP A 61 14.65 11.95 -2.67
CA ASP A 61 15.18 11.51 -3.97
C ASP A 61 15.79 10.09 -3.92
N LYS A 62 16.05 9.58 -2.71
CA LYS A 62 16.58 8.23 -2.51
C LYS A 62 15.53 7.13 -2.56
N VAL A 63 14.24 7.49 -2.54
CA VAL A 63 13.13 6.54 -2.56
C VAL A 63 12.35 6.70 -3.85
N ARG A 64 12.12 5.59 -4.55
CA ARG A 64 11.37 5.52 -5.81
C ARG A 64 10.16 4.59 -5.71
N CYS A 65 10.20 3.61 -4.79
CA CYS A 65 9.11 2.71 -4.48
C CYS A 65 9.07 2.43 -2.97
N ILE A 66 7.91 2.11 -2.45
CA ILE A 66 7.68 1.85 -1.03
C ILE A 66 7.07 0.46 -0.88
N ILE A 67 7.52 -0.30 0.12
CA ILE A 67 6.89 -1.54 0.56
C ILE A 67 6.36 -1.31 1.97
N LEU A 68 5.08 -1.61 2.18
CA LEU A 68 4.46 -1.66 3.49
C LEU A 68 4.22 -3.13 3.88
N THR A 69 4.70 -3.53 5.05
CA THR A 69 4.57 -4.91 5.54
C THR A 69 4.32 -4.96 7.05
N GLY A 70 3.95 -6.12 7.53
CA GLY A 70 3.79 -6.41 8.96
C GLY A 70 4.73 -7.52 9.44
N SER A 71 4.17 -8.47 10.18
CA SER A 71 4.84 -9.70 10.61
C SER A 71 4.29 -10.91 9.85
N GLU A 72 4.90 -12.09 10.01
CA GLU A 72 4.36 -13.33 9.44
C GLU A 72 2.97 -13.68 10.00
N LYS A 73 2.66 -13.29 11.25
CA LYS A 73 1.37 -13.57 11.90
C LYS A 73 0.28 -12.60 11.48
N ALA A 74 0.63 -11.34 11.30
CA ALA A 74 -0.31 -10.29 10.93
C ALA A 74 0.38 -9.16 10.17
N PHE A 75 -0.21 -8.77 9.07
CA PHE A 75 0.04 -7.46 8.48
C PHE A 75 -0.50 -6.39 9.44
N ALA A 76 -1.82 -6.38 9.68
CA ALA A 76 -2.49 -5.62 10.72
C ALA A 76 -3.86 -6.24 11.02
N ALA A 77 -4.16 -6.50 12.30
CA ALA A 77 -5.37 -7.23 12.70
C ALA A 77 -6.59 -6.35 12.96
N GLY A 78 -6.62 -5.13 12.46
CA GLY A 78 -7.72 -4.19 12.58
C GLY A 78 -7.34 -2.90 13.30
N ALA A 79 -8.34 -2.11 13.69
CA ALA A 79 -8.16 -0.97 14.57
C ALA A 79 -7.98 -1.43 16.03
N ASP A 80 -7.31 -0.61 16.85
CA ASP A 80 -7.10 -0.91 18.26
C ASP A 80 -8.43 -0.75 19.02
N ILE A 81 -9.04 -1.89 19.36
CA ILE A 81 -10.36 -1.95 20.00
C ILE A 81 -10.36 -1.28 21.39
N LYS A 82 -9.23 -1.30 22.12
CA LYS A 82 -9.14 -0.62 23.42
C LYS A 82 -9.28 0.88 23.26
N MET A 83 -8.66 1.45 22.23
CA MET A 83 -8.81 2.87 21.88
C MET A 83 -10.24 3.18 21.44
N MET A 84 -10.78 2.39 20.50
CA MET A 84 -12.13 2.64 19.96
C MET A 84 -13.24 2.50 20.99
N SER A 85 -13.15 1.55 21.91
CA SER A 85 -14.18 1.31 22.93
C SER A 85 -14.42 2.48 23.90
N GLN A 86 -13.50 3.44 23.95
CA GLN A 86 -13.59 4.63 24.80
C GLN A 86 -14.21 5.83 24.07
N LYS A 87 -14.42 5.75 22.75
CA LYS A 87 -14.89 6.85 21.92
C LYS A 87 -16.42 6.83 21.78
N SER A 88 -17.02 8.01 21.93
CA SER A 88 -18.44 8.26 21.63
C SER A 88 -18.62 8.62 20.14
N PHE A 89 -19.88 8.72 19.70
CA PHE A 89 -20.21 9.26 18.37
C PHE A 89 -19.62 10.66 18.17
N VAL A 90 -19.71 11.53 19.18
CA VAL A 90 -19.21 12.91 19.08
C VAL A 90 -17.70 12.92 18.90
N ASP A 91 -16.97 12.08 19.63
CA ASP A 91 -15.51 11.99 19.51
C ASP A 91 -15.12 11.55 18.11
N VAL A 92 -15.66 10.42 17.63
CA VAL A 92 -15.35 9.87 16.30
C VAL A 92 -15.73 10.83 15.18
N PHE A 93 -16.90 11.49 15.31
CA PHE A 93 -17.38 12.44 14.30
C PHE A 93 -16.55 13.73 14.26
N THR A 94 -16.13 14.23 15.41
CA THR A 94 -15.36 15.49 15.51
C THR A 94 -13.90 15.28 15.10
N GLU A 95 -13.31 14.16 15.51
CA GLU A 95 -11.93 13.83 15.19
C GLU A 95 -11.76 13.31 13.76
N ASP A 96 -12.84 12.84 13.12
CA ASP A 96 -12.84 12.16 11.82
C ASP A 96 -11.80 11.01 11.79
N LEU A 97 -12.03 10.03 12.65
CA LEU A 97 -11.08 8.98 13.06
C LEU A 97 -10.29 8.40 11.90
N PHE A 98 -8.96 8.58 11.92
CA PHE A 98 -7.98 8.15 10.89
C PHE A 98 -8.14 8.80 9.51
N ALA A 99 -9.10 9.68 9.26
CA ALA A 99 -9.35 10.21 7.91
C ALA A 99 -8.16 11.03 7.39
N SER A 100 -7.56 11.87 8.24
CA SER A 100 -6.38 12.67 7.90
C SER A 100 -5.19 11.80 7.48
N GLU A 101 -4.89 10.77 8.26
CA GLU A 101 -3.77 9.85 8.00
C GLU A 101 -4.05 8.98 6.78
N ALA A 102 -5.26 8.43 6.65
CA ALA A 102 -5.69 7.68 5.47
C ALA A 102 -5.59 8.52 4.19
N HIS A 103 -5.94 9.82 4.26
CA HIS A 103 -5.76 10.74 3.14
C HIS A 103 -4.29 10.93 2.78
N LYS A 104 -3.39 11.14 3.76
CA LYS A 104 -1.95 11.27 3.51
C LYS A 104 -1.35 9.99 2.88
N ILE A 105 -1.80 8.81 3.34
CA ILE A 105 -1.38 7.53 2.77
C ILE A 105 -1.80 7.43 1.30
N THR A 106 -3.08 7.68 1.00
CA THR A 106 -3.61 7.58 -0.37
C THR A 106 -3.11 8.69 -1.31
N ALA A 107 -2.74 9.85 -0.76
CA ALA A 107 -2.15 10.96 -1.51
C ALA A 107 -0.67 10.75 -1.85
N THR A 108 -0.02 9.72 -1.32
CA THR A 108 1.37 9.40 -1.66
C THR A 108 1.48 9.06 -3.14
N ARG A 109 2.28 9.83 -3.88
CA ARG A 109 2.40 9.69 -5.35
C ARG A 109 3.34 8.56 -5.76
N LYS A 110 4.37 8.25 -4.96
CA LYS A 110 5.26 7.12 -5.23
C LYS A 110 4.53 5.81 -5.07
N PRO A 111 4.84 4.78 -5.88
CA PRO A 111 4.21 3.46 -5.75
C PRO A 111 4.41 2.84 -4.37
N ILE A 112 3.33 2.24 -3.84
CA ILE A 112 3.32 1.52 -2.55
C ILE A 112 2.85 0.09 -2.79
N ILE A 113 3.65 -0.90 -2.42
CA ILE A 113 3.31 -2.32 -2.46
C ILE A 113 2.96 -2.77 -1.03
N ALA A 114 1.78 -3.36 -0.83
CA ALA A 114 1.50 -4.08 0.40
C ALA A 114 2.03 -5.51 0.32
N ALA A 115 2.97 -5.86 1.19
CA ALA A 115 3.45 -7.24 1.37
C ALA A 115 2.74 -7.85 2.59
N VAL A 116 1.70 -8.64 2.34
CA VAL A 116 0.75 -9.10 3.36
C VAL A 116 0.98 -10.54 3.73
N SER A 117 1.19 -10.81 5.03
CA SER A 117 1.23 -12.16 5.61
C SER A 117 0.31 -12.24 6.82
N GLY A 118 -0.27 -13.42 7.06
CA GLY A 118 -1.19 -13.64 8.17
C GLY A 118 -2.42 -12.73 8.08
N TYR A 119 -2.83 -12.15 9.18
CA TYR A 119 -4.07 -11.38 9.24
C TYR A 119 -3.95 -9.97 8.66
N ALA A 120 -4.82 -9.63 7.73
CA ALA A 120 -5.12 -8.27 7.27
C ALA A 120 -6.64 -8.08 7.44
N LEU A 121 -7.07 -7.60 8.60
CA LEU A 121 -8.48 -7.56 8.99
C LEU A 121 -8.93 -6.13 9.27
N GLY A 122 -10.18 -5.82 8.96
CA GLY A 122 -10.77 -4.51 9.23
C GLY A 122 -9.89 -3.38 8.71
N GLY A 123 -9.56 -2.42 9.57
CA GLY A 123 -8.63 -1.33 9.24
C GLY A 123 -7.30 -1.80 8.64
N GLY A 124 -6.79 -2.97 9.02
CA GLY A 124 -5.59 -3.56 8.43
C GLY A 124 -5.80 -4.01 6.97
N CYS A 125 -6.97 -4.55 6.64
CA CYS A 125 -7.36 -4.86 5.27
C CYS A 125 -7.57 -3.57 4.46
N GLU A 126 -8.18 -2.55 5.07
CA GLU A 126 -8.37 -1.24 4.48
C GLU A 126 -7.03 -0.58 4.16
N LEU A 127 -6.06 -0.64 5.07
CA LEU A 127 -4.70 -0.14 4.86
C LEU A 127 -3.98 -0.88 3.71
N ALA A 128 -4.12 -2.20 3.63
CA ALA A 128 -3.57 -2.96 2.51
C ALA A 128 -4.17 -2.53 1.16
N MET A 129 -5.50 -2.28 1.12
CA MET A 129 -6.22 -1.78 -0.06
C MET A 129 -5.93 -0.30 -0.41
N MET A 130 -5.34 0.48 0.49
CA MET A 130 -4.86 1.83 0.18
C MET A 130 -3.55 1.82 -0.60
N CYS A 131 -2.79 0.71 -0.56
CA CYS A 131 -1.61 0.52 -1.37
C CYS A 131 -1.99 0.28 -2.84
N ASP A 132 -1.02 0.42 -3.75
CA ASP A 132 -1.31 0.33 -5.19
C ASP A 132 -1.59 -1.10 -5.64
N PHE A 133 -0.93 -2.07 -5.05
CA PHE A 133 -1.26 -3.48 -5.20
C PHE A 133 -0.73 -4.31 -4.03
N ILE A 134 -1.31 -5.49 -3.88
CA ILE A 134 -1.00 -6.42 -2.80
C ILE A 134 -0.26 -7.64 -3.36
N ILE A 135 0.88 -7.99 -2.78
CA ILE A 135 1.50 -9.30 -2.87
C ILE A 135 1.28 -9.95 -1.51
N CYS A 136 0.74 -11.17 -1.48
CA CYS A 136 0.51 -11.81 -0.20
C CYS A 136 1.18 -13.19 -0.09
N SER A 137 1.35 -13.64 1.15
CA SER A 137 1.74 -15.02 1.40
C SER A 137 0.55 -15.97 1.26
N ASP A 138 0.85 -17.24 1.07
CA ASP A 138 -0.11 -18.36 1.10
C ASP A 138 -0.84 -18.50 2.45
N THR A 139 -0.36 -17.84 3.50
CA THR A 139 -0.98 -17.82 4.83
C THR A 139 -1.84 -16.58 5.09
N ALA A 140 -1.94 -15.66 4.13
CA ALA A 140 -2.66 -14.41 4.30
C ALA A 140 -4.18 -14.62 4.39
N LYS A 141 -4.81 -13.85 5.28
CA LYS A 141 -6.25 -13.82 5.49
C LYS A 141 -6.75 -12.40 5.47
N PHE A 142 -7.68 -12.12 4.60
CA PHE A 142 -8.31 -10.81 4.44
C PHE A 142 -9.73 -10.83 5.00
N GLY A 143 -10.20 -9.72 5.56
CA GLY A 143 -11.56 -9.63 6.05
C GLY A 143 -11.98 -8.26 6.51
N GLN A 144 -13.30 -8.05 6.59
CA GLN A 144 -13.93 -6.87 7.16
C GLN A 144 -14.92 -7.31 8.26
N PRO A 145 -14.39 -7.75 9.44
CA PRO A 145 -15.21 -8.36 10.48
C PRO A 145 -15.86 -7.35 11.44
N GLU A 146 -15.88 -6.07 11.11
CA GLU A 146 -16.39 -4.97 11.94
C GLU A 146 -17.84 -5.17 12.37
N ILE A 147 -18.63 -5.89 11.57
CA ILE A 147 -20.02 -6.23 11.89
C ILE A 147 -20.16 -6.98 13.23
N ASN A 148 -19.15 -7.79 13.59
CA ASN A 148 -19.11 -8.51 14.87
C ASN A 148 -18.93 -7.59 16.08
N LEU A 149 -18.52 -6.33 15.84
CA LEU A 149 -18.34 -5.30 16.86
C LEU A 149 -19.48 -4.27 16.87
N GLY A 150 -20.51 -4.46 16.01
CA GLY A 150 -21.62 -3.53 15.88
C GLY A 150 -21.27 -2.24 15.13
N VAL A 151 -20.18 -2.25 14.33
CA VAL A 151 -19.75 -1.13 13.48
C VAL A 151 -19.52 -1.61 12.04
N SER A 152 -19.23 -0.68 11.15
CA SER A 152 -18.87 -0.95 9.75
C SER A 152 -17.40 -0.62 9.50
N PRO A 153 -16.81 -1.09 8.37
CA PRO A 153 -15.56 -0.52 7.87
C PRO A 153 -15.64 1.00 7.76
N GLY A 154 -14.60 1.72 8.16
CA GLY A 154 -14.65 3.18 8.36
C GLY A 154 -13.66 3.98 7.51
N ILE A 155 -12.60 3.36 6.98
CA ILE A 155 -11.56 4.07 6.20
C ILE A 155 -11.45 3.58 4.75
N GLY A 156 -12.57 3.09 4.21
CA GLY A 156 -12.75 2.78 2.79
C GLY A 156 -12.98 1.31 2.45
N GLY A 157 -13.10 0.43 3.45
CA GLY A 157 -13.26 -1.02 3.23
C GLY A 157 -14.44 -1.36 2.34
N THR A 158 -15.63 -0.84 2.62
CA THR A 158 -16.81 -1.07 1.79
C THR A 158 -16.62 -0.58 0.35
N GLN A 159 -15.90 0.50 0.16
CA GLN A 159 -15.73 1.14 -1.15
C GLN A 159 -14.65 0.46 -1.99
N ARG A 160 -13.45 0.29 -1.42
CA ARG A 160 -12.32 -0.32 -2.14
C ARG A 160 -12.55 -1.80 -2.39
N MET A 161 -13.03 -2.53 -1.37
CA MET A 161 -13.30 -3.96 -1.53
C MET A 161 -14.35 -4.22 -2.60
N THR A 162 -15.46 -3.48 -2.61
CA THR A 162 -16.51 -3.62 -3.63
C THR A 162 -15.97 -3.38 -5.04
N ARG A 163 -15.07 -2.41 -5.20
CA ARG A 163 -14.44 -2.12 -6.51
C ARG A 163 -13.46 -3.20 -6.94
N SER A 164 -12.76 -3.82 -5.99
CA SER A 164 -11.76 -4.85 -6.28
C SER A 164 -12.38 -6.22 -6.57
N ILE A 165 -13.33 -6.69 -5.73
CA ILE A 165 -13.84 -8.06 -5.78
C ILE A 165 -15.33 -8.18 -6.17
N GLY A 166 -15.96 -7.05 -6.45
CA GLY A 166 -17.37 -6.97 -6.82
C GLY A 166 -18.32 -7.03 -5.61
N LYS A 167 -19.55 -6.55 -5.85
CA LYS A 167 -20.58 -6.36 -4.81
C LYS A 167 -20.89 -7.65 -4.04
N SER A 168 -21.01 -8.78 -4.72
CA SER A 168 -21.46 -10.03 -4.11
C SER A 168 -20.52 -10.52 -3.01
N LYS A 169 -19.21 -10.55 -3.30
CA LYS A 169 -18.22 -10.98 -2.33
C LYS A 169 -17.99 -9.94 -1.22
N ALA A 170 -18.01 -8.64 -1.57
CA ALA A 170 -17.90 -7.60 -0.57
C ALA A 170 -19.06 -7.63 0.44
N MET A 171 -20.30 -7.83 -0.03
CA MET A 171 -21.47 -8.02 0.82
C MET A 171 -21.34 -9.24 1.74
N ASP A 172 -20.94 -10.39 1.18
CA ASP A 172 -20.75 -11.62 1.95
C ASP A 172 -19.71 -11.38 3.07
N MET A 173 -18.55 -10.82 2.76
CA MET A 173 -17.51 -10.56 3.75
C MET A 173 -17.92 -9.54 4.82
N CYS A 174 -18.48 -8.40 4.41
CA CYS A 174 -18.83 -7.33 5.35
C CYS A 174 -20.06 -7.66 6.22
N LEU A 175 -21.02 -8.45 5.70
CA LEU A 175 -22.24 -8.78 6.45
C LEU A 175 -22.10 -10.05 7.31
N THR A 176 -21.23 -10.97 6.93
CA THR A 176 -21.01 -12.21 7.70
C THR A 176 -19.77 -12.13 8.60
N GLY A 177 -18.85 -11.19 8.31
CA GLY A 177 -17.57 -11.08 8.99
C GLY A 177 -16.60 -12.22 8.68
N ARG A 178 -16.89 -13.02 7.60
CA ARG A 178 -15.99 -14.11 7.20
C ARG A 178 -14.65 -13.59 6.68
N PHE A 179 -13.64 -14.45 6.75
CA PHE A 179 -12.35 -14.19 6.16
C PHE A 179 -12.25 -14.80 4.74
N MET A 180 -11.38 -14.20 3.95
CA MET A 180 -11.00 -14.63 2.61
C MET A 180 -9.55 -15.10 2.65
N GLU A 181 -9.31 -16.34 2.25
CA GLU A 181 -7.96 -16.91 2.14
C GLU A 181 -7.23 -16.35 0.91
N ALA A 182 -5.89 -16.44 0.92
CA ALA A 182 -5.01 -15.88 -0.10
C ALA A 182 -5.39 -16.26 -1.53
N GLU A 183 -5.67 -17.54 -1.79
CA GLU A 183 -6.05 -18.03 -3.12
C GLU A 183 -7.40 -17.46 -3.61
N GLU A 184 -8.38 -17.30 -2.71
CA GLU A 184 -9.64 -16.65 -3.06
C GLU A 184 -9.39 -15.17 -3.37
N ALA A 185 -8.54 -14.50 -2.59
CA ALA A 185 -8.19 -13.09 -2.78
C ALA A 185 -7.53 -12.84 -4.16
N GLU A 186 -6.64 -13.74 -4.59
CA GLU A 186 -6.04 -13.67 -5.93
C GLU A 186 -7.08 -13.89 -7.03
N ARG A 187 -7.88 -14.96 -6.93
CA ARG A 187 -8.93 -15.24 -7.93
C ARG A 187 -9.96 -14.13 -8.09
N CYS A 188 -10.20 -13.35 -7.03
CA CYS A 188 -11.15 -12.24 -7.05
C CYS A 188 -10.53 -10.90 -7.47
N GLY A 189 -9.20 -10.82 -7.60
CA GLY A 189 -8.52 -9.59 -7.97
C GLY A 189 -8.22 -8.63 -6.81
N LEU A 190 -8.40 -9.07 -5.55
CA LEU A 190 -7.96 -8.29 -4.39
C LEU A 190 -6.42 -8.25 -4.28
N VAL A 191 -5.77 -9.35 -4.67
CA VAL A 191 -4.33 -9.56 -4.58
C VAL A 191 -3.75 -9.82 -5.96
N SER A 192 -2.61 -9.24 -6.26
CA SER A 192 -1.95 -9.38 -7.57
C SER A 192 -1.25 -10.73 -7.74
N ARG A 193 -0.75 -11.31 -6.65
CA ARG A 193 -0.09 -12.63 -6.64
C ARG A 193 0.03 -13.20 -5.23
N VAL A 194 0.04 -14.53 -5.13
CA VAL A 194 0.28 -15.30 -3.91
C VAL A 194 1.63 -15.99 -4.01
N VAL A 195 2.41 -15.94 -2.93
CA VAL A 195 3.74 -16.55 -2.86
C VAL A 195 3.93 -17.27 -1.52
N PRO A 196 4.84 -18.25 -1.41
CA PRO A 196 5.16 -18.85 -0.11
C PRO A 196 5.61 -17.81 0.91
N VAL A 197 5.20 -17.94 2.17
CA VAL A 197 5.47 -16.96 3.23
C VAL A 197 6.95 -16.59 3.34
N LYS A 198 7.86 -17.55 3.19
CA LYS A 198 9.33 -17.33 3.24
C LYS A 198 9.86 -16.51 2.06
N LYS A 199 9.08 -16.37 0.98
CA LYS A 199 9.45 -15.61 -0.23
C LYS A 199 8.77 -14.25 -0.32
N LEU A 200 7.81 -13.96 0.54
CA LEU A 200 6.98 -12.76 0.42
C LEU A 200 7.81 -11.49 0.30
N LEU A 201 8.71 -11.25 1.24
CA LEU A 201 9.47 -10.01 1.25
C LEU A 201 10.46 -9.93 0.09
N SER A 202 11.12 -11.04 -0.28
CA SER A 202 12.02 -11.07 -1.43
C SER A 202 11.28 -10.80 -2.75
N GLU A 203 10.09 -11.35 -2.94
CA GLU A 203 9.26 -11.09 -4.13
C GLU A 203 8.75 -9.64 -4.18
N ALA A 204 8.37 -9.07 -3.03
CA ALA A 204 8.01 -7.67 -2.95
C ALA A 204 9.20 -6.75 -3.27
N MET A 205 10.40 -7.07 -2.76
CA MET A 205 11.63 -6.32 -3.08
C MET A 205 11.97 -6.40 -4.57
N VAL A 206 11.87 -7.57 -5.19
CA VAL A 206 12.08 -7.73 -6.65
C VAL A 206 11.09 -6.88 -7.45
N ALA A 207 9.82 -6.85 -7.04
CA ALA A 207 8.81 -6.01 -7.71
C ALA A 207 9.11 -4.52 -7.53
N ALA A 208 9.45 -4.11 -6.30
CA ALA A 208 9.77 -2.72 -5.98
C ALA A 208 11.05 -2.23 -6.69
N ALA A 209 12.09 -3.06 -6.77
CA ALA A 209 13.32 -2.76 -7.51
C ALA A 209 13.02 -2.53 -9.01
N LYS A 210 12.21 -3.40 -9.62
CA LYS A 210 11.77 -3.21 -11.02
C LYS A 210 11.02 -1.90 -11.23
N ILE A 211 10.22 -1.46 -10.27
CA ILE A 211 9.54 -0.16 -10.33
C ILE A 211 10.57 0.97 -10.17
N ALA A 212 11.49 0.83 -9.21
CA ALA A 212 12.52 1.82 -8.93
C ALA A 212 13.50 2.07 -10.10
N GLU A 213 13.69 1.09 -10.98
CA GLU A 213 14.48 1.21 -12.22
C GLU A 213 13.78 2.05 -13.30
N LYS A 214 12.47 2.27 -13.22
CA LYS A 214 11.70 3.01 -14.24
C LYS A 214 11.75 4.52 -14.00
N SER A 215 11.46 5.31 -15.03
CA SER A 215 11.27 6.76 -14.89
C SER A 215 10.23 7.05 -13.81
N GLN A 216 10.60 7.80 -12.79
CA GLN A 216 9.70 8.14 -11.69
C GLN A 216 8.54 9.03 -12.15
N ILE A 217 8.79 9.90 -13.12
CA ILE A 217 7.74 10.71 -13.75
C ILE A 217 6.66 9.78 -14.33
N THR A 218 7.09 8.77 -15.06
CA THR A 218 6.19 7.80 -15.70
C THR A 218 5.48 6.91 -14.69
N THR A 219 6.17 6.40 -13.67
CA THR A 219 5.52 5.53 -12.65
C THR A 219 4.46 6.29 -11.87
N VAL A 220 4.71 7.54 -11.50
CA VAL A 220 3.74 8.41 -10.84
C VAL A 220 2.54 8.69 -11.75
N ALA A 221 2.79 9.00 -13.02
CA ALA A 221 1.74 9.25 -14.01
C ALA A 221 0.84 8.01 -14.22
N VAL A 222 1.42 6.82 -14.35
CA VAL A 222 0.68 5.56 -14.49
C VAL A 222 -0.19 5.27 -13.26
N LYS A 223 0.37 5.42 -12.06
CA LYS A 223 -0.42 5.30 -10.81
C LYS A 223 -1.61 6.25 -10.80
N GLU A 224 -1.40 7.51 -11.14
CA GLU A 224 -2.46 8.51 -11.17
C GLU A 224 -3.55 8.16 -12.20
N MET A 225 -3.16 7.73 -13.41
CA MET A 225 -4.09 7.32 -14.46
C MET A 225 -4.94 6.11 -14.03
N ILE A 226 -4.32 5.10 -13.42
CA ILE A 226 -5.05 3.91 -12.94
C ILE A 226 -6.02 4.29 -11.83
N ASN A 227 -5.59 5.08 -10.83
CA ASN A 227 -6.45 5.53 -9.73
C ASN A 227 -7.62 6.37 -10.25
N ARG A 228 -7.42 7.18 -11.31
CA ARG A 228 -8.47 7.97 -11.95
C ARG A 228 -9.62 7.12 -12.48
N SER A 229 -9.37 5.87 -12.87
CA SER A 229 -10.41 4.97 -13.39
C SER A 229 -11.52 4.67 -12.37
N TYR A 230 -11.23 4.80 -11.07
CA TYR A 230 -12.21 4.62 -10.00
C TYR A 230 -13.01 5.88 -9.66
N GLU A 231 -12.62 7.05 -10.20
CA GLU A 231 -13.15 8.35 -9.82
C GLU A 231 -13.91 9.03 -10.96
N THR A 232 -13.91 8.46 -12.19
CA THR A 232 -14.51 9.13 -13.34
C THR A 232 -15.16 8.15 -14.31
N THR A 233 -15.89 8.68 -15.30
CA THR A 233 -16.46 7.88 -16.41
C THR A 233 -15.35 7.43 -17.36
N LEU A 234 -15.59 6.36 -18.12
CA LEU A 234 -14.62 5.83 -19.08
C LEU A 234 -14.13 6.91 -20.06
N ASN A 235 -15.04 7.70 -20.64
CA ASN A 235 -14.66 8.72 -21.61
C ASN A 235 -13.77 9.81 -21.02
N GLU A 236 -14.06 10.29 -19.82
CA GLU A 236 -13.22 11.27 -19.13
C GLU A 236 -11.88 10.67 -18.72
N GLY A 237 -11.88 9.41 -18.26
CA GLY A 237 -10.65 8.67 -17.98
C GLY A 237 -9.75 8.54 -19.20
N LEU A 238 -10.31 8.19 -20.38
CA LEU A 238 -9.56 8.09 -21.63
C LEU A 238 -9.01 9.44 -22.09
N LEU A 239 -9.76 10.54 -21.89
CA LEU A 239 -9.26 11.89 -22.20
C LEU A 239 -8.11 12.30 -21.28
N PHE A 240 -8.22 11.99 -19.98
CA PHE A 240 -7.15 12.24 -19.02
C PHE A 240 -5.88 11.45 -19.38
N GLU A 241 -6.02 10.13 -19.59
CA GLU A 241 -4.92 9.25 -19.99
C GLU A 241 -4.19 9.76 -21.23
N ARG A 242 -4.95 10.13 -22.27
CA ARG A 242 -4.37 10.65 -23.51
C ARG A 242 -3.57 11.94 -23.31
N ARG A 243 -4.07 12.87 -22.48
CA ARG A 243 -3.35 14.11 -22.17
C ARG A 243 -2.06 13.85 -21.41
N VAL A 244 -2.11 12.97 -20.42
CA VAL A 244 -0.92 12.57 -19.65
C VAL A 244 0.08 11.85 -20.56
N PHE A 245 -0.39 10.91 -21.39
CA PHE A 245 0.46 10.23 -22.39
C PHE A 245 1.18 11.22 -23.31
N HIS A 246 0.46 12.21 -23.85
CA HIS A 246 1.08 13.24 -24.70
C HIS A 246 2.11 14.07 -23.91
N ALA A 247 1.82 14.43 -22.67
CA ALA A 247 2.74 15.20 -21.83
C ALA A 247 4.05 14.46 -21.57
N LEU A 248 4.03 13.14 -21.43
CA LEU A 248 5.24 12.33 -21.24
C LEU A 248 6.24 12.43 -22.42
N PHE A 249 5.78 12.79 -23.64
CA PHE A 249 6.68 13.01 -24.78
C PHE A 249 7.56 14.27 -24.64
N ALA A 250 7.26 15.13 -23.67
CA ALA A 250 8.11 16.28 -23.35
C ALA A 250 9.30 15.94 -22.46
N THR A 251 9.33 14.71 -21.86
CA THR A 251 10.38 14.29 -20.94
C THR A 251 11.64 13.80 -21.66
N GLU A 252 12.80 13.99 -21.04
CA GLU A 252 14.06 13.39 -21.50
C GLU A 252 14.02 11.86 -21.39
N ASP A 253 13.36 11.35 -20.34
CA ASP A 253 13.23 9.91 -20.10
C ASP A 253 12.46 9.18 -21.21
N GLN A 254 11.47 9.84 -21.82
CA GLN A 254 10.78 9.26 -22.97
C GLN A 254 11.75 9.10 -24.16
N LYS A 255 12.61 10.08 -24.42
CA LYS A 255 13.61 10.02 -25.50
C LYS A 255 14.63 8.92 -25.23
N GLU A 256 15.13 8.89 -23.99
CA GLU A 256 16.08 7.84 -23.54
C GLU A 256 15.48 6.44 -23.66
N GLY A 257 14.26 6.24 -23.17
CA GLY A 257 13.60 4.94 -23.20
C GLY A 257 13.41 4.41 -24.64
N MET A 258 13.00 5.27 -25.58
CA MET A 258 12.85 4.89 -26.99
C MET A 258 14.17 4.64 -27.68
N ALA A 259 15.20 5.48 -27.43
CA ALA A 259 16.54 5.27 -27.98
C ALA A 259 17.15 3.96 -27.46
N ALA A 260 17.10 3.72 -26.14
CA ALA A 260 17.60 2.50 -25.53
C ALA A 260 16.94 1.24 -26.12
N PHE A 261 15.62 1.27 -26.33
CA PHE A 261 14.88 0.16 -26.96
C PHE A 261 15.34 -0.12 -28.37
N LEU A 262 15.51 0.91 -29.20
CA LEU A 262 15.99 0.75 -30.59
C LEU A 262 17.43 0.26 -30.66
N GLU A 263 18.27 0.71 -29.72
CA GLU A 263 19.68 0.34 -29.60
C GLU A 263 19.90 -0.98 -28.86
N LYS A 264 18.83 -1.61 -28.32
CA LYS A 264 18.86 -2.87 -27.54
C LYS A 264 19.79 -2.80 -26.32
N ARG A 265 19.77 -1.70 -25.61
CA ARG A 265 20.47 -1.47 -24.35
C ARG A 265 19.49 -1.13 -23.21
N GLU A 266 19.96 -1.20 -21.97
CA GLU A 266 19.19 -0.75 -20.81
C GLU A 266 19.08 0.78 -20.80
N PRO A 267 17.87 1.35 -20.49
CA PRO A 267 17.69 2.77 -20.40
C PRO A 267 18.29 3.35 -19.11
N GLN A 268 18.74 4.61 -19.16
CA GLN A 268 19.25 5.36 -18.03
C GLN A 268 18.36 6.56 -17.74
N PHE A 269 17.27 6.31 -17.02
CA PHE A 269 16.31 7.35 -16.65
C PHE A 269 16.88 8.32 -15.64
N ARG A 270 16.54 9.62 -15.79
CA ARG A 270 17.05 10.73 -14.99
C ARG A 270 15.93 11.54 -14.32
N ASP A 271 14.68 11.14 -14.56
CA ASP A 271 13.46 11.81 -14.04
C ASP A 271 13.34 13.28 -14.52
N LYS A 272 13.63 13.51 -15.79
CA LYS A 272 13.61 14.83 -16.44
C LYS A 272 12.74 14.83 -17.70
#